data_079488f2eded72a122cd36a48c32b271
#
_entry.id   079488f2eded72a122cd36a48c32b271
#
_cell.length_a   1.000
_cell.length_b   1.000
_cell.length_c   1.000
_cell.angle_alpha   90.00
_cell.angle_beta   90.00
_cell.angle_gamma   90.00
#
_symmetry.space_group_name_H-M   'P 1'
#
loop_
_entity.id
_entity.type
_entity.pdbx_description
1 polymer ?
#
loop_
_entity_poly.entity_id
_entity_poly.type
_entity_poly.pdbx_seq_one_letter_code
_entity_poly.pdbx_strand_id
1 'polypeptide(L)'
;MILASEDIGLAASGVLLTSVAAAQSVALVGMPEAQIILAHATLEASLAPKSNSVVKAIGAAMTDVQRGRVGTVPAYLRDAHYPGASELGHGQNYLYPHDEPSGVAPQTYLPEELLDAGYFQPTNHGAEERLGAVADRLRRLRQGESLD
;
A
#
# COMPACT_ATOMS: atom_id res chain seq x y z
N MET A 1 7.28 -3.34 -16.66
CA MET A 1 6.72 -2.52 -15.55
C MET A 1 5.30 -2.96 -15.16
N ILE A 2 4.32 -2.96 -16.07
CA ILE A 2 2.93 -3.38 -15.71
C ILE A 2 2.93 -4.78 -15.10
N LEU A 3 3.47 -5.79 -15.78
CA LEU A 3 3.59 -7.17 -15.28
C LEU A 3 4.25 -7.24 -13.88
N ALA A 4 5.25 -6.40 -13.60
CA ALA A 4 5.91 -6.37 -12.31
C ALA A 4 4.97 -5.95 -11.16
N SER A 5 3.96 -5.09 -11.42
CA SER A 5 2.96 -4.70 -10.43
C SER A 5 1.72 -5.59 -10.45
N GLU A 6 1.36 -6.13 -11.63
CA GLU A 6 0.14 -6.90 -11.86
C GLU A 6 0.26 -8.35 -11.39
N ASP A 7 1.36 -9.03 -11.78
CA ASP A 7 1.53 -10.47 -11.58
C ASP A 7 2.54 -10.81 -10.48
N ILE A 8 3.46 -9.89 -10.14
CA ILE A 8 4.48 -10.09 -9.10
C ILE A 8 4.13 -9.30 -7.84
N GLY A 9 3.81 -8.02 -7.99
CA GLY A 9 3.32 -7.17 -6.92
C GLY A 9 4.24 -7.15 -5.70
N LEU A 10 3.64 -7.31 -4.52
CA LEU A 10 4.33 -7.28 -3.24
C LEU A 10 5.08 -8.58 -2.91
N ALA A 11 4.87 -9.65 -3.68
CA ALA A 11 5.63 -10.89 -3.50
C ALA A 11 7.14 -10.69 -3.75
N ALA A 12 7.49 -9.78 -4.70
CA ALA A 12 8.88 -9.37 -4.98
C ALA A 12 8.92 -7.93 -5.54
N SER A 13 8.69 -6.94 -4.69
CA SER A 13 8.58 -5.52 -5.09
C SER A 13 9.81 -4.97 -5.83
N GLY A 14 10.99 -5.56 -5.64
CA GLY A 14 12.25 -5.19 -6.33
C GLY A 14 12.15 -5.26 -7.84
N VAL A 15 11.34 -6.18 -8.38
CA VAL A 15 11.20 -6.39 -9.83
C VAL A 15 10.66 -5.15 -10.56
N LEU A 16 9.80 -4.36 -9.92
CA LEU A 16 9.35 -3.09 -10.49
C LEU A 16 10.52 -2.11 -10.62
N LEU A 17 11.35 -2.00 -9.59
CA LEU A 17 12.53 -1.12 -9.61
C LEU A 17 13.53 -1.56 -10.67
N THR A 18 13.83 -2.85 -10.76
CA THR A 18 14.69 -3.41 -11.81
C THR A 18 14.12 -3.14 -13.20
N SER A 19 12.81 -3.28 -13.39
CA SER A 19 12.17 -3.00 -14.67
C SER A 19 12.28 -1.53 -15.08
N VAL A 20 12.18 -0.59 -14.14
CA VAL A 20 12.38 0.85 -14.38
C VAL A 20 13.82 1.14 -14.70
N ALA A 21 14.76 0.62 -13.88
CA ALA A 21 16.19 0.78 -14.09
C ALA A 21 16.64 0.23 -15.44
N ALA A 22 16.13 -0.96 -15.84
CA ALA A 22 16.43 -1.54 -17.13
C ALA A 22 15.95 -0.65 -18.30
N ALA A 23 14.72 -0.13 -18.23
CA ALA A 23 14.19 0.77 -19.26
C ALA A 23 15.05 2.03 -19.43
N GLN A 24 15.47 2.65 -18.32
CA GLN A 24 16.35 3.83 -18.34
C GLN A 24 17.73 3.49 -18.86
N SER A 25 18.32 2.37 -18.43
CA SER A 25 19.65 1.95 -18.85
C SER A 25 19.71 1.61 -20.34
N VAL A 26 18.66 0.97 -20.88
CA VAL A 26 18.56 0.71 -22.34
C VAL A 26 18.59 2.00 -23.15
N ALA A 27 17.93 3.06 -22.68
CA ALA A 27 17.93 4.37 -23.34
C ALA A 27 19.30 5.06 -23.31
N LEU A 28 20.11 4.79 -22.27
CA LEU A 28 21.45 5.39 -22.12
C LEU A 28 22.53 4.62 -22.85
N VAL A 29 22.49 3.29 -22.80
CA VAL A 29 23.55 2.40 -23.32
C VAL A 29 23.34 2.09 -24.79
N GLY A 30 22.08 1.82 -25.20
CA GLY A 30 21.78 1.40 -26.55
C GLY A 30 22.11 -0.06 -26.85
N MET A 31 21.80 -0.47 -28.08
CA MET A 31 22.07 -1.84 -28.56
C MET A 31 23.46 -1.90 -29.22
N PRO A 32 24.18 -3.03 -29.16
CA PRO A 32 23.72 -4.34 -28.67
C PRO A 32 23.89 -4.58 -27.15
N GLU A 33 24.64 -3.76 -26.42
CA GLU A 33 25.02 -3.99 -25.01
C GLU A 33 23.80 -4.03 -24.08
N ALA A 34 22.73 -3.28 -24.41
CA ALA A 34 21.49 -3.29 -23.66
C ALA A 34 20.78 -4.67 -23.60
N GLN A 35 21.17 -5.64 -24.45
CA GLN A 35 20.65 -7.01 -24.39
C GLN A 35 20.91 -7.67 -23.03
N ILE A 36 22.07 -7.39 -22.41
CA ILE A 36 22.42 -7.94 -21.09
C ILE A 36 21.49 -7.37 -20.02
N ILE A 37 21.19 -6.08 -20.10
CA ILE A 37 20.28 -5.38 -19.16
C ILE A 37 18.87 -5.94 -19.28
N LEU A 38 18.39 -6.14 -20.50
CA LEU A 38 17.06 -6.71 -20.75
C LEU A 38 16.99 -8.16 -20.28
N ALA A 39 18.03 -8.95 -20.51
CA ALA A 39 18.11 -10.35 -20.03
C ALA A 39 18.06 -10.42 -18.50
N HIS A 40 18.78 -9.53 -17.81
CA HIS A 40 18.76 -9.43 -16.34
C HIS A 40 17.33 -9.19 -15.83
N ALA A 41 16.66 -8.13 -16.29
CA ALA A 41 15.30 -7.81 -15.87
C ALA A 41 14.30 -8.92 -16.21
N THR A 42 14.48 -9.59 -17.35
CA THR A 42 13.63 -10.71 -17.77
C THR A 42 13.80 -11.92 -16.85
N LEU A 43 15.03 -12.29 -16.52
CA LEU A 43 15.31 -13.42 -15.63
C LEU A 43 14.77 -13.14 -14.21
N GLU A 44 15.00 -11.95 -13.66
CA GLU A 44 14.48 -11.58 -12.35
C GLU A 44 12.95 -11.64 -12.32
N ALA A 45 12.27 -11.06 -13.32
CA ALA A 45 10.83 -11.13 -13.41
C ALA A 45 10.29 -12.55 -13.59
N SER A 46 11.01 -13.41 -14.33
CA SER A 46 10.59 -14.79 -14.58
C SER A 46 10.71 -15.69 -13.34
N LEU A 47 11.75 -15.46 -12.55
CA LEU A 47 12.06 -16.26 -11.35
C LEU A 47 11.34 -15.74 -10.09
N ALA A 48 10.82 -14.51 -10.12
CA ALA A 48 10.13 -13.91 -8.97
C ALA A 48 8.86 -14.69 -8.60
N PRO A 49 8.55 -14.80 -7.29
CA PRO A 49 7.24 -15.30 -6.86
C PRO A 49 6.13 -14.37 -7.38
N LYS A 50 4.95 -14.94 -7.62
CA LYS A 50 3.82 -14.25 -8.24
C LYS A 50 2.72 -13.96 -7.23
N SER A 51 2.16 -12.73 -7.28
CA SER A 51 0.96 -12.35 -6.55
C SER A 51 0.20 -11.24 -7.30
N ASN A 52 -1.11 -11.37 -7.38
CA ASN A 52 -2.01 -10.36 -7.92
C ASN A 52 -2.79 -9.61 -6.81
N SER A 53 -2.29 -9.64 -5.57
CA SER A 53 -2.92 -8.99 -4.41
C SER A 53 -3.14 -7.49 -4.64
N VAL A 54 -2.20 -6.80 -5.30
CA VAL A 54 -2.29 -5.37 -5.64
C VAL A 54 -3.46 -5.10 -6.60
N VAL A 55 -3.60 -5.92 -7.64
CA VAL A 55 -4.71 -5.79 -8.62
C VAL A 55 -6.06 -6.04 -7.97
N LYS A 56 -6.14 -7.06 -7.10
CA LYS A 56 -7.36 -7.35 -6.33
C LYS A 56 -7.71 -6.20 -5.39
N ALA A 57 -6.72 -5.63 -4.71
CA ALA A 57 -6.91 -4.54 -3.77
C ALA A 57 -7.47 -3.29 -4.47
N ILE A 58 -6.84 -2.84 -5.56
CA ILE A 58 -7.34 -1.68 -6.31
C ILE A 58 -8.69 -1.95 -6.96
N GLY A 59 -8.92 -3.16 -7.49
CA GLY A 59 -10.20 -3.55 -8.08
C GLY A 59 -11.34 -3.51 -7.07
N ALA A 60 -11.12 -3.97 -5.85
CA ALA A 60 -12.10 -3.92 -4.77
C ALA A 60 -12.40 -2.47 -4.34
N ALA A 61 -11.37 -1.64 -4.17
CA ALA A 61 -11.53 -0.23 -3.84
C ALA A 61 -12.31 0.54 -4.94
N MET A 62 -11.97 0.32 -6.21
CA MET A 62 -12.69 0.92 -7.34
C MET A 62 -14.15 0.47 -7.42
N THR A 63 -14.43 -0.78 -7.05
CA THR A 63 -15.81 -1.29 -6.98
C THR A 63 -16.62 -0.55 -5.91
N ASP A 64 -16.05 -0.31 -4.73
CA ASP A 64 -16.72 0.46 -3.68
C ASP A 64 -17.01 1.89 -4.14
N VAL A 65 -16.03 2.56 -4.77
CA VAL A 65 -16.23 3.90 -5.34
C VAL A 65 -17.35 3.92 -6.38
N GLN A 66 -17.39 2.96 -7.30
CA GLN A 66 -18.40 2.86 -8.35
C GLN A 66 -19.80 2.61 -7.78
N ARG A 67 -19.89 1.95 -6.62
CA ARG A 67 -21.14 1.71 -5.89
C ARG A 67 -21.55 2.88 -5.00
N GLY A 68 -20.79 3.98 -4.99
CA GLY A 68 -21.03 5.15 -4.14
C GLY A 68 -20.65 4.93 -2.67
N ARG A 69 -19.94 3.87 -2.34
CA ARG A 69 -19.45 3.58 -1.00
C ARG A 69 -18.11 4.30 -0.80
N VAL A 70 -18.17 5.58 -0.47
CA VAL A 70 -16.98 6.45 -0.39
C VAL A 70 -16.82 7.15 0.95
N GLY A 71 -17.90 7.61 1.57
CA GLY A 71 -17.88 8.34 2.83
C GLY A 71 -17.10 9.66 2.82
N THR A 72 -17.02 10.30 3.96
CA THR A 72 -16.27 11.54 4.17
C THR A 72 -15.07 11.30 5.08
N VAL A 73 -13.98 12.03 4.86
CA VAL A 73 -12.81 11.97 5.76
C VAL A 73 -13.23 12.31 7.19
N PRO A 74 -12.90 11.47 8.20
CA PRO A 74 -13.21 11.74 9.59
C PRO A 74 -12.75 13.13 10.04
N ALA A 75 -13.55 13.82 10.86
CA ALA A 75 -13.29 15.21 11.24
C ALA A 75 -11.93 15.41 11.92
N TYR A 76 -11.51 14.46 12.76
CA TYR A 76 -10.20 14.50 13.43
C TYR A 76 -9.00 14.37 12.49
N LEU A 77 -9.17 13.85 11.26
CA LEU A 77 -8.12 13.76 10.23
C LEU A 77 -8.08 15.00 9.30
N ARG A 78 -9.05 15.91 9.45
CA ARG A 78 -9.10 17.12 8.59
C ARG A 78 -8.15 18.19 9.13
N ASP A 79 -7.62 19.02 8.21
CA ASP A 79 -6.74 20.11 8.56
C ASP A 79 -7.38 21.03 9.61
N ALA A 80 -6.62 21.36 10.66
CA ALA A 80 -7.03 22.23 11.76
C ALA A 80 -6.28 23.57 11.80
N HIS A 81 -5.46 23.89 10.78
CA HIS A 81 -4.57 25.04 10.76
C HIS A 81 -5.19 26.31 10.13
N TYR A 82 -6.51 26.37 9.97
CA TYR A 82 -7.22 27.54 9.44
C TYR A 82 -8.23 28.10 10.45
N PRO A 83 -8.57 29.44 10.38
CA PRO A 83 -9.56 30.04 11.26
C PRO A 83 -10.94 29.35 11.14
N GLY A 84 -11.55 29.00 12.28
CA GLY A 84 -12.85 28.31 12.31
C GLY A 84 -12.81 26.81 12.23
N ALA A 85 -11.63 26.18 12.02
CA ALA A 85 -11.50 24.73 11.95
C ALA A 85 -12.00 24.03 13.24
N SER A 86 -11.72 24.60 14.40
CA SER A 86 -12.15 24.08 15.70
C SER A 86 -13.67 24.10 15.89
N GLU A 87 -14.38 25.11 15.32
CA GLU A 87 -15.84 25.17 15.35
C GLU A 87 -16.50 24.08 14.53
N LEU A 88 -15.80 23.60 13.52
CA LEU A 88 -16.19 22.46 12.68
C LEU A 88 -15.73 21.10 13.24
N GLY A 89 -15.05 21.09 14.39
CA GLY A 89 -14.53 19.87 15.01
C GLY A 89 -13.33 19.26 14.28
N HIS A 90 -12.70 20.01 13.35
CA HIS A 90 -11.56 19.51 12.58
C HIS A 90 -10.32 19.38 13.45
N GLY A 91 -9.61 18.26 13.32
CA GLY A 91 -8.40 17.93 14.07
C GLY A 91 -8.63 17.60 15.55
N GLN A 92 -9.86 17.73 16.06
CA GLN A 92 -10.16 17.43 17.47
C GLN A 92 -10.05 15.92 17.72
N ASN A 93 -9.39 15.56 18.84
CA ASN A 93 -9.14 14.17 19.23
C ASN A 93 -8.27 13.36 18.25
N TYR A 94 -7.49 14.03 17.40
CA TYR A 94 -6.48 13.34 16.60
C TYR A 94 -5.41 12.76 17.53
N LEU A 95 -5.15 11.46 17.38
CA LEU A 95 -4.09 10.78 18.10
C LEU A 95 -2.82 10.79 17.25
N TYR A 96 -1.76 11.43 17.77
CA TYR A 96 -0.50 11.53 17.04
C TYR A 96 0.30 10.23 17.16
N PRO A 97 0.56 9.51 16.05
CA PRO A 97 1.17 8.17 16.11
C PRO A 97 2.56 8.14 16.78
N HIS A 98 3.30 9.25 16.74
CA HIS A 98 4.63 9.33 17.37
C HIS A 98 4.59 9.42 18.89
N ASP A 99 3.43 9.71 19.48
CA ASP A 99 3.24 9.68 20.93
C ASP A 99 2.95 8.26 21.44
N GLU A 100 2.66 7.34 20.52
CA GLU A 100 2.38 5.94 20.84
C GLU A 100 3.66 5.11 20.87
N PRO A 101 3.89 4.26 21.88
CA PRO A 101 5.09 3.42 21.98
C PRO A 101 5.29 2.50 20.77
N SER A 102 4.19 2.05 20.16
CA SER A 102 4.21 1.22 18.95
C SER A 102 4.41 2.00 17.66
N GLY A 103 4.33 3.34 17.68
CA GLY A 103 4.27 4.20 16.50
C GLY A 103 2.95 4.09 15.72
N VAL A 104 1.93 3.45 16.30
CA VAL A 104 0.62 3.25 15.68
C VAL A 104 -0.47 3.72 16.65
N ALA A 105 -1.20 4.75 16.28
CA ALA A 105 -2.31 5.25 17.10
C ALA A 105 -3.53 4.31 17.02
N PRO A 106 -4.22 4.06 18.15
CA PRO A 106 -5.44 3.26 18.19
C PRO A 106 -6.64 4.07 17.66
N GLN A 107 -6.58 4.44 16.41
CA GLN A 107 -7.64 5.18 15.72
C GLN A 107 -7.86 4.63 14.31
N THR A 108 -9.04 4.85 13.76
CA THR A 108 -9.35 4.52 12.36
C THR A 108 -8.92 5.67 11.43
N TYR A 109 -8.65 5.35 10.17
CA TYR A 109 -8.31 6.31 9.13
C TYR A 109 -9.30 6.27 7.96
N LEU A 110 -10.27 5.36 8.05
CA LEU A 110 -11.31 5.19 7.05
C LEU A 110 -12.59 5.92 7.44
N PRO A 111 -13.37 6.39 6.46
CA PRO A 111 -14.75 6.80 6.68
C PRO A 111 -15.57 5.68 7.33
N GLU A 112 -16.66 6.05 8.02
CA GLU A 112 -17.52 5.10 8.73
C GLU A 112 -18.07 4.02 7.80
N GLU A 113 -18.41 4.39 6.56
CA GLU A 113 -18.95 3.50 5.53
C GLU A 113 -17.94 2.44 5.03
N LEU A 114 -16.65 2.63 5.36
CA LEU A 114 -15.55 1.77 4.91
C LEU A 114 -14.81 1.06 6.06
N LEU A 115 -15.31 1.13 7.29
CA LEU A 115 -14.63 0.55 8.46
C LEU A 115 -14.39 -0.96 8.34
N ASP A 116 -15.26 -1.66 7.62
CA ASP A 116 -15.15 -3.09 7.32
C ASP A 116 -14.31 -3.39 6.05
N ALA A 117 -13.85 -2.36 5.34
CA ALA A 117 -13.09 -2.56 4.11
C ALA A 117 -11.70 -3.15 4.39
N GLY A 118 -11.42 -4.27 3.73
CA GLY A 118 -10.15 -4.98 3.80
C GLY A 118 -9.61 -5.25 2.41
N TYR A 119 -9.15 -4.19 1.73
CA TYR A 119 -8.75 -4.28 0.31
C TYR A 119 -7.53 -5.15 0.08
N PHE A 120 -6.52 -5.05 0.94
CA PHE A 120 -5.31 -5.86 0.82
C PHE A 120 -5.54 -7.24 1.44
N GLN A 121 -5.47 -8.26 0.58
CA GLN A 121 -5.53 -9.67 0.95
C GLN A 121 -4.19 -10.31 0.54
N PRO A 122 -3.22 -10.39 1.47
CA PRO A 122 -1.91 -10.95 1.16
C PRO A 122 -2.01 -12.42 0.79
N THR A 123 -1.11 -12.85 -0.09
CA THR A 123 -0.85 -14.26 -0.35
C THR A 123 0.25 -14.76 0.60
N ASN A 124 0.56 -16.07 0.55
CA ASN A 124 1.72 -16.65 1.22
C ASN A 124 2.93 -16.78 0.27
N HIS A 125 2.96 -16.00 -0.83
CA HIS A 125 4.03 -16.06 -1.82
C HIS A 125 5.08 -14.97 -1.57
N GLY A 126 6.35 -15.36 -1.57
CA GLY A 126 7.48 -14.44 -1.44
C GLY A 126 7.40 -13.57 -0.20
N ALA A 127 7.56 -12.25 -0.38
CA ALA A 127 7.54 -11.31 0.76
C ALA A 127 6.15 -11.10 1.36
N GLU A 128 5.06 -11.49 0.68
CA GLU A 128 3.70 -11.24 1.17
C GLU A 128 3.34 -12.05 2.42
N GLU A 129 3.94 -13.22 2.63
CA GLU A 129 3.76 -13.96 3.89
C GLU A 129 4.12 -13.10 5.10
N ARG A 130 5.29 -12.46 5.07
CA ARG A 130 5.71 -11.55 6.13
C ARG A 130 4.87 -10.27 6.19
N LEU A 131 4.52 -9.71 5.03
CA LEU A 131 3.69 -8.50 4.95
C LEU A 131 2.28 -8.74 5.47
N GLY A 132 1.74 -9.94 5.30
CA GLY A 132 0.47 -10.36 5.89
C GLY A 132 0.50 -10.29 7.41
N ALA A 133 1.52 -10.87 8.04
CA ALA A 133 1.70 -10.79 9.48
C ALA A 133 1.84 -9.34 9.99
N VAL A 134 2.56 -8.48 9.23
CA VAL A 134 2.66 -7.05 9.55
C VAL A 134 1.30 -6.35 9.42
N ALA A 135 0.54 -6.63 8.37
CA ALA A 135 -0.79 -6.05 8.17
C ALA A 135 -1.77 -6.42 9.29
N ASP A 136 -1.75 -7.68 9.72
CA ASP A 136 -2.57 -8.14 10.84
C ASP A 136 -2.17 -7.48 12.16
N ARG A 137 -0.87 -7.38 12.43
CA ARG A 137 -0.36 -6.67 13.60
C ARG A 137 -0.80 -5.20 13.60
N LEU A 138 -0.67 -4.50 12.48
CA LEU A 138 -1.09 -3.10 12.36
C LEU A 138 -2.60 -2.93 12.55
N ARG A 139 -3.41 -3.88 12.08
CA ARG A 139 -4.86 -3.87 12.27
C ARG A 139 -5.22 -3.98 13.76
N ARG A 140 -4.60 -4.90 14.47
CA ARG A 140 -4.82 -5.12 15.92
C ARG A 140 -4.39 -3.90 16.74
N LEU A 141 -3.22 -3.32 16.47
CA LEU A 141 -2.77 -2.08 17.13
C LEU A 141 -3.75 -0.92 16.92
N ARG A 142 -4.28 -0.74 15.71
CA ARG A 142 -5.29 0.29 15.43
C ARG A 142 -6.62 0.05 16.14
N GLN A 143 -6.92 -1.18 16.52
CA GLN A 143 -8.08 -1.55 17.33
C GLN A 143 -7.82 -1.39 18.84
N GLY A 144 -6.62 -0.92 19.23
CA GLY A 144 -6.24 -0.71 20.62
C GLY A 144 -5.80 -1.99 21.36
N GLU A 145 -5.50 -3.07 20.61
CA GLU A 145 -4.97 -4.28 21.23
C GLU A 145 -3.51 -4.06 21.64
N SER A 146 -3.18 -4.38 22.90
CA SER A 146 -1.77 -4.49 23.36
C SER A 146 -1.18 -5.76 22.77
N LEU A 147 -0.03 -5.63 22.09
CA LEU A 147 0.72 -6.77 21.55
C LEU A 147 1.99 -6.91 22.43
N ASP A 148 1.85 -7.67 23.50
CA ASP A 148 2.98 -8.10 24.35
C ASP A 148 3.89 -9.08 23.58
#